data_d74af0f2ad52c65a947e9b4760e0442b
#
_entry.id   d74af0f2ad52c65a947e9b4760e0442b
#
_cell.length_a   1.000
_cell.length_b   1.000
_cell.length_c   1.000
_cell.angle_alpha   90.00
_cell.angle_beta   90.00
_cell.angle_gamma   90.00
#
_symmetry.space_group_name_H-M   'P 1'
#
loop_
_entity.id
_entity.type
_entity.pdbx_description
1 polymer ?
#
loop_
_entity_poly.entity_id
_entity_poly.type
_entity_poly.pdbx_seq_one_letter_code
_entity_poly.pdbx_strand_id
1 'polypeptide(L)'
;MTESFPQPARSHYVLSPAPWLGGCSDIGLRHSTNQDAMSLAVREAPTRAAVVAISDGVTTAPGAEDASRLAAEAAAHRLVELLDRGESPATALHHAFDDANSAVVRDREYPSACTLVAAVVHEASITVGSVGASRAYWFGDDGAARQLSTDDSMAQARILLGMTREEAERSIQAHAITRWLGRDSTDWAPGVVDLAPDVDGWLLLCSDGLWNYASSPEELAGVFAEHAAGAPTPAEGAEALAAWANAQGGRDNVTVVLIRITR
;
A
#
# COMPACT_ATOMS: atom_id res chain seq x y z
N MET A 1 13.45 4.38 14.56
CA MET A 1 12.60 3.21 14.24
C MET A 1 13.47 2.05 13.76
N THR A 2 13.02 0.80 13.94
CA THR A 2 13.66 -0.36 13.31
C THR A 2 13.03 -0.56 11.94
N GLU A 3 13.83 -0.60 10.89
CA GLU A 3 13.40 -0.74 9.51
C GLU A 3 13.54 -2.19 9.04
N SER A 4 12.64 -2.65 8.19
CA SER A 4 12.67 -3.96 7.55
C SER A 4 12.46 -3.80 6.05
N PHE A 5 13.46 -4.21 5.28
CA PHE A 5 13.47 -4.10 3.83
C PHE A 5 13.38 -5.48 3.16
N PRO A 6 12.90 -5.55 1.91
CA PRO A 6 12.80 -6.80 1.17
C PRO A 6 14.16 -7.46 0.94
N GLN A 7 14.17 -8.79 0.96
CA GLN A 7 15.33 -9.62 0.67
C GLN A 7 15.58 -9.75 -0.86
N PRO A 8 16.79 -10.16 -1.30
CA PRO A 8 17.12 -10.26 -2.73
C PRO A 8 16.21 -11.16 -3.57
N ALA A 9 15.66 -12.22 -3.00
CA ALA A 9 14.70 -13.10 -3.69
C ALA A 9 13.28 -12.67 -3.34
N ARG A 10 12.65 -11.91 -4.22
CA ARG A 10 11.34 -11.26 -3.97
C ARG A 10 10.13 -12.04 -4.48
N SER A 11 10.27 -13.32 -4.88
CA SER A 11 9.13 -14.10 -5.37
C SER A 11 8.03 -14.28 -4.33
N HIS A 12 8.42 -14.46 -3.08
CA HIS A 12 7.55 -14.49 -1.91
C HIS A 12 8.35 -14.08 -0.69
N TYR A 13 7.87 -13.10 0.07
CA TYR A 13 8.51 -12.70 1.32
C TYR A 13 7.51 -12.10 2.31
N VAL A 14 7.84 -12.26 3.59
CA VAL A 14 7.02 -11.82 4.73
C VAL A 14 7.87 -10.93 5.61
N LEU A 15 7.30 -9.83 6.07
CA LEU A 15 7.90 -8.95 7.07
C LEU A 15 7.00 -8.90 8.30
N SER A 16 7.59 -9.10 9.48
CA SER A 16 6.87 -9.07 10.76
C SER A 16 7.70 -8.34 11.82
N PRO A 17 7.83 -7.00 11.70
CA PRO A 17 8.71 -6.22 12.58
C PRO A 17 8.15 -6.05 14.00
N ALA A 18 6.85 -6.30 14.21
CA ALA A 18 6.18 -6.23 15.51
C ALA A 18 4.97 -7.17 15.58
N PRO A 19 4.51 -7.59 16.78
CA PRO A 19 3.35 -8.47 16.92
C PRO A 19 2.03 -7.88 16.36
N TRP A 20 1.99 -6.58 16.14
CA TRP A 20 0.81 -5.84 15.69
C TRP A 20 0.93 -5.31 14.26
N LEU A 21 2.04 -5.59 13.58
CA LEU A 21 2.31 -5.18 12.20
C LEU A 21 2.99 -6.31 11.43
N GLY A 22 2.43 -6.67 10.30
CA GLY A 22 3.05 -7.63 9.40
C GLY A 22 2.52 -7.50 7.98
N GLY A 23 3.30 -7.99 7.03
CA GLY A 23 2.93 -7.95 5.63
C GLY A 23 3.53 -9.11 4.85
N CYS A 24 2.90 -9.40 3.72
CA CYS A 24 3.30 -10.41 2.75
C CYS A 24 3.30 -9.79 1.35
N SER A 25 4.31 -10.15 0.56
CA SER A 25 4.36 -9.85 -0.88
C SER A 25 4.62 -11.14 -1.64
N ASP A 26 3.80 -11.42 -2.65
CA ASP A 26 3.82 -12.65 -3.43
C ASP A 26 3.78 -12.34 -4.94
N ILE A 27 4.54 -13.10 -5.72
CA ILE A 27 4.66 -12.92 -7.17
C ILE A 27 3.35 -13.22 -7.93
N GLY A 28 2.40 -13.89 -7.30
CA GLY A 28 1.21 -14.38 -8.00
C GLY A 28 1.47 -15.61 -8.85
N LEU A 29 0.54 -15.90 -9.78
CA LEU A 29 0.62 -17.12 -10.59
C LEU A 29 0.98 -16.87 -12.06
N ARG A 30 1.10 -15.61 -12.50
CA ARG A 30 1.27 -15.26 -13.93
C ARG A 30 2.52 -14.47 -14.24
N HIS A 31 3.10 -13.80 -13.25
CA HIS A 31 4.31 -13.00 -13.43
C HIS A 31 5.57 -13.84 -13.19
N SER A 32 6.66 -13.49 -13.85
CA SER A 32 7.99 -14.10 -13.65
C SER A 32 8.84 -13.31 -12.64
N THR A 33 8.44 -12.08 -12.33
CA THR A 33 9.09 -11.19 -11.36
C THR A 33 8.05 -10.57 -10.46
N ASN A 34 8.39 -10.34 -9.20
CA ASN A 34 7.56 -9.57 -8.30
C ASN A 34 7.94 -8.08 -8.43
N GLN A 35 7.07 -7.32 -9.07
CA GLN A 35 7.22 -5.88 -9.30
C GLN A 35 6.64 -5.03 -8.15
N ASP A 36 6.03 -5.68 -7.16
CA ASP A 36 5.62 -5.04 -5.90
C ASP A 36 6.77 -4.94 -4.91
N ALA A 37 6.70 -3.97 -4.02
CA ALA A 37 7.59 -3.84 -2.87
C ALA A 37 6.85 -3.29 -1.65
N MET A 38 7.29 -3.70 -0.46
CA MET A 38 6.88 -3.08 0.80
C MET A 38 8.08 -2.77 1.68
N SER A 39 7.97 -1.70 2.48
CA SER A 39 8.91 -1.34 3.53
C SER A 39 8.16 -1.00 4.80
N LEU A 40 8.61 -1.56 5.91
CA LEU A 40 7.97 -1.42 7.21
C LEU A 40 8.98 -0.93 8.24
N ALA A 41 8.58 0.01 9.08
CA ALA A 41 9.38 0.46 10.22
C ALA A 41 8.51 0.64 11.47
N VAL A 42 9.04 0.28 12.63
CA VAL A 42 8.33 0.35 13.90
C VAL A 42 9.13 1.04 15.00
N ARG A 43 8.41 1.65 15.93
CA ARG A 43 8.91 2.14 17.21
C ARG A 43 7.91 1.74 18.30
N GLU A 44 8.40 1.05 19.34
CA GLU A 44 7.57 0.60 20.46
C GLU A 44 7.55 1.60 21.62
N ALA A 45 8.63 2.36 21.81
CA ALA A 45 8.77 3.30 22.92
C ALA A 45 9.38 4.62 22.46
N PRO A 46 9.09 5.76 23.13
CA PRO A 46 8.15 5.94 24.24
C PRO A 46 6.68 5.82 23.83
N THR A 47 6.36 5.99 22.57
CA THR A 47 5.03 5.84 21.99
C THR A 47 5.09 4.91 20.79
N ARG A 48 4.08 4.04 20.68
CA ARG A 48 3.93 3.09 19.58
C ARG A 48 3.71 3.85 18.26
N ALA A 49 4.55 3.57 17.26
CA ALA A 49 4.43 4.16 15.95
C ALA A 49 4.87 3.18 14.87
N ALA A 50 4.29 3.30 13.68
CA ALA A 50 4.71 2.56 12.49
C ALA A 50 4.73 3.46 11.25
N VAL A 51 5.61 3.09 10.33
CA VAL A 51 5.64 3.57 8.95
C VAL A 51 5.48 2.35 8.05
N VAL A 52 4.60 2.46 7.08
CA VAL A 52 4.36 1.44 6.05
C VAL A 52 4.41 2.12 4.70
N ALA A 53 5.09 1.51 3.74
CA ALA A 53 5.06 1.91 2.33
C ALA A 53 4.88 0.67 1.46
N ILE A 54 3.91 0.71 0.54
CA ILE A 54 3.71 -0.28 -0.52
C ILE A 54 3.79 0.45 -1.85
N SER A 55 4.54 -0.13 -2.77
CA SER A 55 4.68 0.36 -4.15
C SER A 55 4.51 -0.80 -5.12
N ASP A 56 3.75 -0.57 -6.17
CA ASP A 56 3.46 -1.49 -7.26
C ASP A 56 4.06 -0.92 -8.54
N GLY A 57 4.94 -1.69 -9.16
CA GLY A 57 5.65 -1.30 -10.36
C GLY A 57 4.79 -1.44 -11.61
N VAL A 58 4.67 -0.39 -12.42
CA VAL A 58 3.87 -0.41 -13.65
C VAL A 58 4.47 -1.43 -14.64
N THR A 59 3.79 -2.55 -14.83
CA THR A 59 4.29 -3.70 -15.62
C THR A 59 4.75 -3.35 -17.03
N THR A 60 4.14 -2.34 -17.67
CA THR A 60 4.52 -1.89 -19.01
C THR A 60 5.74 -0.97 -19.03
N ALA A 61 6.20 -0.50 -17.86
CA ALA A 61 7.37 0.37 -17.74
C ALA A 61 8.65 -0.48 -17.49
N PRO A 62 9.76 -0.18 -18.18
CA PRO A 62 11.01 -0.89 -17.93
C PRO A 62 11.50 -0.67 -16.49
N GLY A 63 12.01 -1.74 -15.84
CA GLY A 63 12.56 -1.64 -14.49
C GLY A 63 11.54 -1.38 -13.39
N ALA A 64 10.30 -1.80 -13.58
CA ALA A 64 9.20 -1.66 -12.64
C ALA A 64 9.53 -2.27 -11.25
N GLU A 65 10.20 -3.43 -11.22
CA GLU A 65 10.66 -4.08 -9.99
C GLU A 65 11.59 -3.20 -9.14
N ASP A 66 12.55 -2.54 -9.80
CA ASP A 66 13.46 -1.63 -9.11
C ASP A 66 12.76 -0.32 -8.73
N ALA A 67 11.83 0.18 -9.56
CA ALA A 67 11.09 1.40 -9.28
C ALA A 67 10.28 1.25 -7.99
N SER A 68 9.50 0.18 -7.86
CA SER A 68 8.69 -0.09 -6.67
C SER A 68 9.56 -0.27 -5.42
N ARG A 69 10.68 -1.01 -5.53
CA ARG A 69 11.60 -1.21 -4.41
C ARG A 69 12.19 0.12 -3.94
N LEU A 70 12.74 0.93 -4.86
CA LEU A 70 13.34 2.23 -4.51
C LEU A 70 12.32 3.20 -3.95
N ALA A 71 11.09 3.22 -4.49
CA ALA A 71 10.03 4.08 -3.98
C ALA A 71 9.64 3.70 -2.53
N ALA A 72 9.39 2.42 -2.26
CA ALA A 72 9.01 1.95 -0.93
C ALA A 72 10.12 2.18 0.11
N GLU A 73 11.38 1.88 -0.24
CA GLU A 73 12.54 2.09 0.63
C GLU A 73 12.78 3.59 0.92
N ALA A 74 12.79 4.44 -0.11
CA ALA A 74 13.03 5.87 0.05
C ALA A 74 11.91 6.55 0.86
N ALA A 75 10.63 6.21 0.58
CA ALA A 75 9.50 6.74 1.32
C ALA A 75 9.57 6.36 2.80
N ALA A 76 9.78 5.08 3.12
CA ALA A 76 9.85 4.61 4.51
C ALA A 76 11.02 5.26 5.25
N HIS A 77 12.20 5.30 4.64
CA HIS A 77 13.38 5.94 5.23
C HIS A 77 13.14 7.42 5.53
N ARG A 78 12.60 8.16 4.57
CA ARG A 78 12.32 9.59 4.73
C ARG A 78 11.26 9.85 5.80
N LEU A 79 10.21 9.05 5.84
CA LEU A 79 9.19 9.15 6.89
C LEU A 79 9.78 8.93 8.29
N VAL A 80 10.58 7.88 8.47
CA VAL A 80 11.27 7.62 9.75
C VAL A 80 12.11 8.82 10.17
N GLU A 81 12.95 9.35 9.26
CA GLU A 81 13.82 10.49 9.53
C GLU A 81 13.03 11.74 9.98
N LEU A 82 11.97 12.10 9.26
CA LEU A 82 11.19 13.31 9.53
C LEU A 82 10.35 13.18 10.80
N LEU A 83 9.75 12.02 11.04
CA LEU A 83 8.97 11.77 12.26
C LEU A 83 9.87 11.76 13.51
N ASP A 84 11.10 11.24 13.41
CA ASP A 84 12.06 11.28 14.51
C ASP A 84 12.56 12.71 14.80
N ARG A 85 12.44 13.64 13.84
CA ARG A 85 12.67 15.08 14.00
C ARG A 85 11.45 15.86 14.48
N GLY A 86 10.30 15.20 14.62
CA GLY A 86 9.06 15.81 15.11
C GLY A 86 8.20 16.49 14.03
N GLU A 87 8.45 16.18 12.75
CA GLU A 87 7.59 16.66 11.67
C GLU A 87 6.18 16.03 11.76
N SER A 88 5.18 16.77 11.27
CA SER A 88 3.82 16.23 11.19
C SER A 88 3.74 15.10 10.16
N PRO A 89 2.92 14.05 10.40
CA PRO A 89 2.76 12.97 9.44
C PRO A 89 2.38 13.44 8.03
N ALA A 90 1.47 14.40 7.91
CA ALA A 90 1.04 14.93 6.62
C ALA A 90 2.20 15.62 5.87
N THR A 91 2.98 16.47 6.53
CA THR A 91 4.16 17.11 5.94
C THR A 91 5.22 16.08 5.57
N ALA A 92 5.48 15.11 6.46
CA ALA A 92 6.43 14.05 6.23
C ALA A 92 6.08 13.20 4.99
N LEU A 93 4.78 12.91 4.78
CA LEU A 93 4.32 12.19 3.59
C LEU A 93 4.62 12.96 2.29
N HIS A 94 4.36 14.25 2.21
CA HIS A 94 4.71 15.03 1.01
C HIS A 94 6.19 14.93 0.69
N HIS A 95 7.08 15.13 1.66
CA HIS A 95 8.53 14.99 1.45
C HIS A 95 8.94 13.56 1.10
N ALA A 96 8.30 12.56 1.69
CA ALA A 96 8.61 11.16 1.41
C ALA A 96 8.24 10.76 -0.04
N PHE A 97 7.14 11.30 -0.58
CA PHE A 97 6.76 11.08 -1.98
C PHE A 97 7.69 11.82 -2.94
N ASP A 98 8.19 13.01 -2.59
CA ASP A 98 9.21 13.72 -3.38
C ASP A 98 10.52 12.92 -3.42
N ASP A 99 10.98 12.40 -2.29
CA ASP A 99 12.19 11.58 -2.21
C ASP A 99 12.01 10.23 -2.93
N ALA A 100 10.84 9.60 -2.80
CA ALA A 100 10.51 8.37 -3.51
C ALA A 100 10.54 8.58 -5.04
N ASN A 101 9.88 9.64 -5.55
CA ASN A 101 9.94 9.97 -6.97
C ASN A 101 11.37 10.23 -7.44
N SER A 102 12.14 10.98 -6.65
CA SER A 102 13.55 11.26 -6.94
C SER A 102 14.39 9.98 -7.02
N ALA A 103 14.14 9.00 -6.13
CA ALA A 103 14.82 7.71 -6.13
C ALA A 103 14.48 6.87 -7.38
N VAL A 104 13.22 6.89 -7.81
CA VAL A 104 12.77 6.19 -9.03
C VAL A 104 13.39 6.80 -10.29
N VAL A 105 13.53 8.12 -10.35
CA VAL A 105 14.04 8.84 -11.54
C VAL A 105 15.55 8.84 -11.64
N ARG A 106 16.28 8.76 -10.49
CA ARG A 106 17.74 8.93 -10.43
C ARG A 106 18.47 7.83 -11.22
N ASP A 107 19.45 8.26 -12.01
CA ASP A 107 20.42 7.43 -12.73
C ASP A 107 19.79 6.35 -13.66
N ARG A 108 18.58 6.59 -14.15
CA ARG A 108 17.90 5.68 -15.06
C ARG A 108 17.86 6.21 -16.48
N GLU A 109 18.22 5.34 -17.44
CA GLU A 109 18.17 5.64 -18.87
C GLU A 109 16.75 5.52 -19.43
N TYR A 110 15.85 4.79 -18.76
CA TYR A 110 14.49 4.49 -19.21
C TYR A 110 13.42 4.99 -18.23
N PRO A 111 12.19 5.26 -18.70
CA PRO A 111 11.11 5.76 -17.86
C PRO A 111 10.49 4.62 -17.03
N SER A 112 11.06 4.38 -15.85
CA SER A 112 10.43 3.51 -14.85
C SER A 112 9.25 4.21 -14.20
N ALA A 113 8.24 3.45 -13.78
CA ALA A 113 7.06 3.97 -13.13
C ALA A 113 6.52 3.01 -12.07
N CYS A 114 5.96 3.56 -10.98
CA CYS A 114 5.31 2.80 -9.92
C CYS A 114 4.23 3.62 -9.21
N THR A 115 3.34 2.93 -8.49
CA THR A 115 2.43 3.53 -7.51
C THR A 115 3.14 3.72 -6.17
N LEU A 116 2.51 4.43 -5.25
CA LEU A 116 2.93 4.45 -3.84
C LEU A 116 1.72 4.70 -2.94
N VAL A 117 1.51 3.85 -1.95
CA VAL A 117 0.68 4.12 -0.78
C VAL A 117 1.53 3.99 0.48
N ALA A 118 1.47 5.00 1.34
CA ALA A 118 2.21 4.99 2.58
C ALA A 118 1.31 5.40 3.74
N ALA A 119 1.56 4.84 4.92
CA ALA A 119 0.85 5.17 6.13
C ALA A 119 1.81 5.45 7.29
N VAL A 120 1.45 6.44 8.08
CA VAL A 120 2.03 6.71 9.39
C VAL A 120 0.98 6.40 10.44
N VAL A 121 1.31 5.51 11.35
CA VAL A 121 0.52 5.23 12.55
C VAL A 121 1.28 5.76 13.75
N HIS A 122 0.61 6.57 14.55
CA HIS A 122 1.15 7.09 15.81
C HIS A 122 0.09 6.90 16.89
N GLU A 123 0.34 5.96 17.82
CA GLU A 123 -0.68 5.46 18.75
C GLU A 123 -1.90 4.93 17.94
N ALA A 124 -3.08 5.53 18.12
CA ALA A 124 -4.28 5.19 17.34
C ALA A 124 -4.54 6.15 16.16
N SER A 125 -3.72 7.18 15.94
CA SER A 125 -3.86 8.09 14.80
C SER A 125 -3.23 7.50 13.55
N ILE A 126 -3.90 7.63 12.41
CA ILE A 126 -3.51 7.10 11.10
C ILE A 126 -3.46 8.26 10.12
N THR A 127 -2.36 8.45 9.42
CA THR A 127 -2.25 9.36 8.27
C THR A 127 -1.81 8.55 7.07
N VAL A 128 -2.56 8.60 5.98
CA VAL A 128 -2.29 7.87 4.73
C VAL A 128 -1.99 8.86 3.62
N GLY A 129 -0.97 8.57 2.82
CA GLY A 129 -0.69 9.25 1.56
C GLY A 129 -0.72 8.25 0.41
N SER A 130 -1.26 8.63 -0.77
CA SER A 130 -1.31 7.74 -1.94
C SER A 130 -1.15 8.47 -3.27
N VAL A 131 -0.50 7.79 -4.22
CA VAL A 131 -0.43 8.11 -5.66
C VAL A 131 -0.53 6.79 -6.43
N GLY A 132 -1.46 6.72 -7.39
CA GLY A 132 -1.75 5.53 -8.18
C GLY A 132 -2.93 4.73 -7.67
N ALA A 133 -2.89 3.40 -7.81
CA ALA A 133 -4.00 2.50 -7.54
C ALA A 133 -3.77 1.53 -6.37
N SER A 134 -2.63 1.63 -5.67
CA SER A 134 -2.45 0.93 -4.39
C SER A 134 -3.32 1.59 -3.32
N ARG A 135 -3.96 0.78 -2.48
CA ARG A 135 -5.03 1.25 -1.59
C ARG A 135 -4.73 1.05 -0.10
N ALA A 136 -5.37 1.89 0.72
CA ALA A 136 -5.45 1.73 2.18
C ALA A 136 -6.91 1.65 2.62
N TYR A 137 -7.19 0.74 3.57
CA TYR A 137 -8.53 0.51 4.12
C TYR A 137 -8.50 0.50 5.64
N TRP A 138 -9.60 0.97 6.23
CA TRP A 138 -9.90 0.83 7.66
C TRP A 138 -11.03 -0.16 7.86
N PHE A 139 -10.83 -1.14 8.75
CA PHE A 139 -11.83 -2.09 9.20
C PHE A 139 -11.97 -1.99 10.71
N GLY A 140 -13.05 -1.35 11.18
CA GLY A 140 -13.36 -1.20 12.60
C GLY A 140 -13.94 -2.48 13.20
N ASP A 141 -13.65 -2.72 14.47
CA ASP A 141 -14.25 -3.85 15.22
C ASP A 141 -15.78 -3.69 15.39
N ASP A 142 -16.31 -2.51 15.13
CA ASP A 142 -17.75 -2.22 15.04
C ASP A 142 -18.39 -2.62 13.70
N GLY A 143 -17.60 -3.17 12.79
CA GLY A 143 -18.04 -3.56 11.44
C GLY A 143 -17.93 -2.46 10.38
N ALA A 144 -17.43 -1.28 10.72
CA ALA A 144 -17.19 -0.22 9.74
C ALA A 144 -16.10 -0.63 8.76
N ALA A 145 -16.34 -0.44 7.46
CA ALA A 145 -15.38 -0.65 6.39
C ALA A 145 -15.24 0.62 5.55
N ARG A 146 -14.01 1.12 5.36
CA ARG A 146 -13.75 2.35 4.62
C ARG A 146 -12.47 2.25 3.80
N GLN A 147 -12.50 2.63 2.53
CA GLN A 147 -11.31 2.95 1.76
C GLN A 147 -10.82 4.34 2.18
N LEU A 148 -9.56 4.47 2.56
CA LEU A 148 -8.94 5.73 2.99
C LEU A 148 -8.24 6.44 1.83
N SER A 149 -7.64 5.69 0.90
CA SER A 149 -7.03 6.25 -0.31
C SER A 149 -8.07 6.46 -1.41
N THR A 150 -7.74 7.32 -2.35
CA THR A 150 -8.51 7.50 -3.60
C THR A 150 -7.62 7.11 -4.76
N ASP A 151 -8.09 6.22 -5.64
CA ASP A 151 -7.29 5.78 -6.78
C ASP A 151 -7.06 6.90 -7.79
N ASP A 152 -5.86 6.95 -8.33
CA ASP A 152 -5.55 7.71 -9.54
C ASP A 152 -5.70 6.78 -10.75
N SER A 153 -6.95 6.45 -11.12
CA SER A 153 -7.27 5.52 -12.20
C SER A 153 -8.37 6.06 -13.12
N MET A 154 -8.44 5.51 -14.33
CA MET A 154 -9.52 5.85 -15.28
C MET A 154 -10.90 5.44 -14.74
N ALA A 155 -11.00 4.36 -13.96
CA ALA A 155 -12.24 3.99 -13.29
C ALA A 155 -12.66 5.07 -12.30
N GLN A 156 -11.73 5.54 -11.45
CA GLN A 156 -12.03 6.58 -10.47
C GLN A 156 -12.44 7.91 -11.15
N ALA A 157 -11.76 8.28 -12.24
CA ALA A 157 -12.14 9.47 -13.00
C ALA A 157 -13.59 9.37 -13.53
N ARG A 158 -14.03 8.20 -13.98
CA ARG A 158 -15.41 7.95 -14.43
C ARG A 158 -16.42 7.97 -13.29
N ILE A 159 -16.05 7.45 -12.12
CA ILE A 159 -16.88 7.53 -10.90
C ILE A 159 -17.13 8.98 -10.52
N LEU A 160 -16.09 9.82 -10.55
CA LEU A 160 -16.21 11.25 -10.28
C LEU A 160 -17.11 11.98 -11.30
N LEU A 161 -17.24 11.45 -12.52
CA LEU A 161 -18.18 11.94 -13.55
C LEU A 161 -19.59 11.35 -13.43
N GLY A 162 -19.86 10.57 -12.38
CA GLY A 162 -21.20 10.04 -12.06
C GLY A 162 -21.47 8.62 -12.53
N MET A 163 -20.47 7.88 -13.05
CA MET A 163 -20.61 6.46 -13.34
C MET A 163 -20.63 5.65 -12.04
N THR A 164 -21.39 4.56 -11.98
CA THR A 164 -21.32 3.64 -10.85
C THR A 164 -19.95 2.96 -10.78
N ARG A 165 -19.53 2.53 -9.58
CA ARG A 165 -18.26 1.79 -9.41
C ARG A 165 -18.21 0.57 -10.32
N GLU A 166 -19.28 -0.24 -10.32
CA GLU A 166 -19.36 -1.46 -11.12
C GLU A 166 -19.19 -1.20 -12.63
N GLU A 167 -19.86 -0.17 -13.17
CA GLU A 167 -19.73 0.23 -14.58
C GLU A 167 -18.34 0.76 -14.90
N ALA A 168 -17.79 1.58 -14.01
CA ALA A 168 -16.46 2.19 -14.19
C ALA A 168 -15.35 1.14 -14.22
N GLU A 169 -15.36 0.20 -13.26
CA GLU A 169 -14.35 -0.85 -13.15
C GLU A 169 -14.43 -1.91 -14.26
N ARG A 170 -15.62 -2.11 -14.88
CA ARG A 170 -15.78 -2.96 -16.07
C ARG A 170 -15.46 -2.27 -17.38
N SER A 171 -15.20 -0.98 -17.36
CA SER A 171 -14.96 -0.20 -18.57
C SER A 171 -13.57 -0.46 -19.16
N ILE A 172 -13.41 -0.16 -20.46
CA ILE A 172 -12.11 -0.26 -21.14
C ILE A 172 -11.10 0.64 -20.44
N GLN A 173 -9.90 0.12 -20.18
CA GLN A 173 -8.81 0.80 -19.48
C GLN A 173 -9.17 1.25 -18.05
N ALA A 174 -10.10 0.59 -17.37
CA ALA A 174 -10.51 0.91 -16.01
C ALA A 174 -9.29 1.05 -15.05
N HIS A 175 -8.36 0.11 -15.15
CA HIS A 175 -7.17 0.03 -14.29
C HIS A 175 -5.97 0.86 -14.79
N ALA A 176 -6.12 1.60 -15.92
CA ALA A 176 -5.06 2.51 -16.36
C ALA A 176 -4.90 3.64 -15.32
N ILE A 177 -3.71 3.75 -14.73
CA ILE A 177 -3.40 4.80 -13.76
C ILE A 177 -3.23 6.14 -14.46
N THR A 178 -3.61 7.21 -13.79
CA THR A 178 -3.56 8.60 -14.28
C THR A 178 -2.47 9.41 -13.59
N ARG A 179 -1.96 8.96 -12.44
CA ARG A 179 -0.83 9.53 -11.71
C ARG A 179 0.06 8.41 -11.17
N TRP A 180 1.35 8.62 -11.17
CA TRP A 180 2.37 7.66 -10.74
C TRP A 180 3.65 8.36 -10.31
N LEU A 181 4.60 7.64 -9.72
CA LEU A 181 5.98 8.06 -9.51
C LEU A 181 6.82 7.61 -10.71
N GLY A 182 7.64 8.51 -11.26
CA GLY A 182 8.50 8.20 -12.40
C GLY A 182 8.84 9.43 -13.23
N ARG A 183 9.79 9.28 -14.18
CA ARG A 183 10.32 10.39 -14.98
C ARG A 183 9.25 11.14 -15.80
N ASP A 184 8.29 10.42 -16.34
CA ASP A 184 7.25 10.99 -17.20
C ASP A 184 6.02 11.45 -16.42
N SER A 185 6.06 11.38 -15.08
CA SER A 185 5.03 11.92 -14.22
C SER A 185 5.14 13.45 -14.13
N THR A 186 4.00 14.11 -14.17
CA THR A 186 3.90 15.57 -14.00
C THR A 186 3.36 15.94 -12.60
N ASP A 187 2.80 15.00 -11.87
CA ASP A 187 2.25 15.20 -10.54
C ASP A 187 2.32 13.90 -9.71
N TRP A 188 3.11 13.93 -8.65
CA TRP A 188 3.29 12.83 -7.68
C TRP A 188 2.97 13.27 -6.24
N ALA A 189 2.36 14.46 -6.06
CA ALA A 189 1.95 14.89 -4.74
C ALA A 189 0.89 13.94 -4.16
N PRO A 190 1.07 13.40 -2.93
CA PRO A 190 0.12 12.45 -2.39
C PRO A 190 -1.23 13.08 -2.07
N GLY A 191 -2.31 12.35 -2.36
CA GLY A 191 -3.57 12.56 -1.66
C GLY A 191 -3.40 12.13 -0.21
N VAL A 192 -3.60 13.05 0.76
CA VAL A 192 -3.40 12.78 2.19
C VAL A 192 -4.73 12.71 2.92
N VAL A 193 -4.92 11.70 3.75
CA VAL A 193 -6.10 11.49 4.59
C VAL A 193 -5.67 11.17 6.01
N ASP A 194 -6.28 11.85 6.98
CA ASP A 194 -6.13 11.57 8.40
C ASP A 194 -7.36 10.82 8.94
N LEU A 195 -7.11 9.84 9.81
CA LEU A 195 -8.14 9.11 10.55
C LEU A 195 -7.70 8.96 12.01
N ALA A 196 -8.55 9.40 12.92
CA ALA A 196 -8.48 9.07 14.33
C ALA A 196 -9.68 8.17 14.66
N PRO A 197 -9.53 6.84 14.60
CA PRO A 197 -10.64 5.93 14.84
C PRO A 197 -11.09 6.01 16.29
N ASP A 198 -12.38 5.86 16.51
CA ASP A 198 -13.02 5.85 17.83
C ASP A 198 -13.23 4.42 18.38
N VAL A 199 -12.90 3.42 17.60
CA VAL A 199 -12.91 1.99 17.95
C VAL A 199 -11.59 1.33 17.57
N ASP A 200 -11.29 0.19 18.16
CA ASP A 200 -10.19 -0.68 17.73
C ASP A 200 -10.49 -1.22 16.32
N GLY A 201 -9.45 -1.62 15.60
CA GLY A 201 -9.66 -2.17 14.27
C GLY A 201 -8.35 -2.48 13.54
N TRP A 202 -8.44 -2.57 12.22
CA TRP A 202 -7.35 -2.93 11.36
C TRP A 202 -7.15 -1.88 10.26
N LEU A 203 -5.91 -1.48 10.06
CA LEU A 203 -5.48 -0.78 8.86
C LEU A 203 -4.88 -1.81 7.91
N LEU A 204 -5.43 -1.88 6.70
CA LEU A 204 -4.94 -2.73 5.62
C LEU A 204 -4.41 -1.83 4.49
N LEU A 205 -3.19 -2.08 4.03
CA LEU A 205 -2.66 -1.52 2.79
C LEU A 205 -2.43 -2.66 1.81
N CYS A 206 -2.69 -2.44 0.51
CA CYS A 206 -2.43 -3.46 -0.51
C CYS A 206 -2.20 -2.87 -1.90
N SER A 207 -1.53 -3.66 -2.77
CA SER A 207 -1.51 -3.47 -4.21
C SER A 207 -2.82 -3.94 -4.85
N ASP A 208 -2.97 -3.70 -6.15
CA ASP A 208 -4.19 -4.03 -6.88
C ASP A 208 -4.38 -5.54 -7.08
N GLY A 209 -3.32 -6.34 -6.97
CA GLY A 209 -3.40 -7.81 -7.01
C GLY A 209 -4.31 -8.41 -5.93
N LEU A 210 -4.58 -7.69 -4.83
CA LEU A 210 -5.58 -8.10 -3.85
C LEU A 210 -6.96 -7.52 -4.17
N TRP A 211 -7.09 -6.20 -4.24
CA TRP A 211 -8.39 -5.54 -4.29
C TRP A 211 -9.12 -5.70 -5.64
N ASN A 212 -8.43 -6.05 -6.72
CA ASN A 212 -9.06 -6.39 -8.00
C ASN A 212 -10.05 -7.55 -7.93
N TYR A 213 -9.98 -8.37 -6.86
CA TYR A 213 -10.92 -9.47 -6.61
C TYR A 213 -12.02 -9.12 -5.61
N ALA A 214 -11.88 -8.02 -4.85
CA ALA A 214 -12.84 -7.53 -3.86
C ALA A 214 -12.70 -6.00 -3.76
N SER A 215 -13.30 -5.29 -4.71
CA SER A 215 -12.99 -3.87 -4.94
C SER A 215 -13.65 -2.93 -3.95
N SER A 216 -14.87 -3.23 -3.47
CA SER A 216 -15.51 -2.38 -2.47
C SER A 216 -14.93 -2.62 -1.07
N PRO A 217 -14.95 -1.61 -0.19
CA PRO A 217 -14.50 -1.78 1.19
C PRO A 217 -15.23 -2.90 1.92
N GLU A 218 -16.52 -3.06 1.66
CA GLU A 218 -17.37 -4.06 2.29
C GLU A 218 -17.01 -5.48 1.81
N GLU A 219 -16.77 -5.66 0.51
CA GLU A 219 -16.33 -6.95 -0.04
C GLU A 219 -14.96 -7.36 0.54
N LEU A 220 -14.00 -6.43 0.56
CA LEU A 220 -12.67 -6.72 1.09
C LEU A 220 -12.69 -6.95 2.61
N ALA A 221 -13.54 -6.23 3.36
CA ALA A 221 -13.76 -6.49 4.79
C ALA A 221 -14.33 -7.89 5.04
N GLY A 222 -15.24 -8.37 4.18
CA GLY A 222 -15.74 -9.75 4.22
C GLY A 222 -14.65 -10.78 4.00
N VAL A 223 -13.79 -10.58 3.00
CA VAL A 223 -12.63 -11.44 2.73
C VAL A 223 -11.65 -11.41 3.90
N PHE A 224 -11.36 -10.23 4.44
CA PHE A 224 -10.51 -10.08 5.62
C PHE A 224 -11.06 -10.85 6.83
N ALA A 225 -12.36 -10.69 7.11
CA ALA A 225 -13.02 -11.35 8.24
C ALA A 225 -12.98 -12.88 8.11
N GLU A 226 -13.14 -13.41 6.92
CA GLU A 226 -13.16 -14.85 6.66
C GLU A 226 -11.75 -15.47 6.70
N HIS A 227 -10.74 -14.79 6.14
CA HIS A 227 -9.43 -15.39 5.88
C HIS A 227 -8.30 -14.88 6.77
N ALA A 228 -8.39 -13.67 7.33
CA ALA A 228 -7.27 -13.02 7.99
C ALA A 228 -7.53 -12.60 9.44
N ALA A 229 -8.76 -12.23 9.80
CA ALA A 229 -9.07 -11.67 11.13
C ALA A 229 -8.78 -12.63 12.29
N GLY A 230 -8.84 -13.95 12.05
CA GLY A 230 -8.54 -15.01 13.03
C GLY A 230 -7.09 -15.49 13.01
N ALA A 231 -6.23 -14.91 12.19
CA ALA A 231 -4.83 -15.32 12.10
C ALA A 231 -4.06 -14.97 13.38
N PRO A 232 -3.11 -15.81 13.81
CA PRO A 232 -2.33 -15.58 15.04
C PRO A 232 -1.52 -14.28 15.02
N THR A 233 -1.05 -13.87 13.83
CA THR A 233 -0.27 -12.65 13.63
C THR A 233 -0.75 -11.88 12.39
N PRO A 234 -0.52 -10.55 12.34
CA PRO A 234 -0.81 -9.76 11.13
C PRO A 234 -0.10 -10.29 9.88
N ALA A 235 1.12 -10.81 10.03
CA ALA A 235 1.89 -11.38 8.93
C ALA A 235 1.19 -12.63 8.35
N GLU A 236 0.75 -13.56 9.19
CA GLU A 236 -0.01 -14.74 8.74
C GLU A 236 -1.36 -14.37 8.14
N GLY A 237 -2.02 -13.31 8.64
CA GLY A 237 -3.21 -12.76 8.03
C GLY A 237 -2.95 -12.18 6.64
N ALA A 238 -1.83 -11.48 6.45
CA ALA A 238 -1.42 -10.96 5.15
C ALA A 238 -1.08 -12.09 4.16
N GLU A 239 -0.40 -13.15 4.61
CA GLU A 239 -0.16 -14.37 3.79
C GLU A 239 -1.46 -15.04 3.38
N ALA A 240 -2.43 -15.15 4.30
CA ALA A 240 -3.74 -15.74 4.01
C ALA A 240 -4.51 -14.94 2.95
N LEU A 241 -4.44 -13.61 2.98
CA LEU A 241 -5.05 -12.74 1.96
C LEU A 241 -4.34 -12.86 0.60
N ALA A 242 -3.00 -12.93 0.58
CA ALA A 242 -2.24 -13.17 -0.65
C ALA A 242 -2.56 -14.56 -1.25
N ALA A 243 -2.64 -15.59 -0.41
CA ALA A 243 -3.05 -16.93 -0.83
C ALA A 243 -4.49 -16.96 -1.36
N TRP A 244 -5.41 -16.23 -0.73
CA TRP A 244 -6.78 -16.07 -1.22
C TRP A 244 -6.81 -15.43 -2.62
N ALA A 245 -6.08 -14.33 -2.83
CA ALA A 245 -6.00 -13.67 -4.14
C ALA A 245 -5.43 -14.61 -5.22
N ASN A 246 -4.40 -15.39 -4.88
CA ASN A 246 -3.86 -16.42 -5.74
C ASN A 246 -4.90 -17.49 -6.09
N ALA A 247 -5.73 -17.90 -5.13
CA ALA A 247 -6.83 -18.86 -5.38
C ALA A 247 -7.93 -18.28 -6.29
N GLN A 248 -8.12 -16.94 -6.32
CA GLN A 248 -9.02 -16.27 -7.28
C GLN A 248 -8.41 -16.20 -8.70
N GLY A 249 -7.16 -16.56 -8.89
CA GLY A 249 -6.51 -16.64 -10.19
C GLY A 249 -5.09 -16.07 -10.26
N GLY A 250 -4.63 -15.37 -9.23
CA GLY A 250 -3.26 -14.88 -9.08
C GLY A 250 -2.75 -14.12 -10.30
N ARG A 251 -3.58 -13.19 -10.82
CA ARG A 251 -3.31 -12.51 -12.10
C ARG A 251 -2.18 -11.52 -12.03
N ASP A 252 -1.93 -10.98 -10.83
CA ASP A 252 -0.89 -9.99 -10.58
C ASP A 252 -0.06 -10.34 -9.35
N ASN A 253 1.01 -9.58 -9.12
CA ASN A 253 1.73 -9.56 -7.86
C ASN A 253 0.77 -9.10 -6.77
N VAL A 254 0.90 -9.63 -5.57
CA VAL A 254 0.00 -9.35 -4.44
C VAL A 254 0.82 -8.92 -3.24
N THR A 255 0.64 -7.68 -2.80
CA THR A 255 1.27 -7.18 -1.58
C THR A 255 0.22 -6.69 -0.60
N VAL A 256 0.31 -7.17 0.64
CA VAL A 256 -0.64 -6.86 1.72
C VAL A 256 0.11 -6.55 3.00
N VAL A 257 -0.27 -5.49 3.67
CA VAL A 257 0.20 -5.16 5.03
C VAL A 257 -0.99 -4.96 5.94
N LEU A 258 -0.94 -5.58 7.11
CA LEU A 258 -1.95 -5.48 8.17
C LEU A 258 -1.35 -4.84 9.42
N ILE A 259 -2.07 -3.88 9.98
CA ILE A 259 -1.72 -3.21 11.24
C ILE A 259 -2.91 -3.28 12.19
N ARG A 260 -2.70 -3.89 13.36
CA ARG A 260 -3.69 -3.85 14.44
C ARG A 260 -3.61 -2.52 15.18
N ILE A 261 -4.68 -1.77 15.17
CA ILE A 261 -4.82 -0.51 15.91
C ILE A 261 -5.63 -0.78 17.18
N THR A 262 -5.05 -0.45 18.31
CA THR A 262 -5.70 -0.49 19.62
C THR A 262 -5.58 0.87 20.28
N ARG A 263 -6.64 1.29 20.92
CA ARG A 263 -6.76 2.60 21.59
C ARG A 263 -6.28 2.53 23.04
#